data_39918fe1ae57337850c255543990a061
#
_entry.id   39918fe1ae57337850c255543990a061
#
_cell.length_a   1.000
_cell.length_b   1.000
_cell.length_c   1.000
_cell.angle_alpha   90.00
_cell.angle_beta   90.00
_cell.angle_gamma   90.00
#
_symmetry.space_group_name_H-M   'P 1'
#
loop_
_entity.id
_entity.type
_entity.pdbx_description
1 polymer ?
#
loop_
_entity_poly.entity_id
_entity_poly.type
_entity_poly.pdbx_seq_one_letter_code
_entity_poly.pdbx_strand_id
1 'polypeptide(L)'
;MASIEKIAESVETIKTEFEKHQYICSDQIATAVYLAYHLRKPILIEGPPGVGKTELAKTASEMFDLSLIRLQCYEGLDESKAIYEWKYGKQLLYTQVLKDALDEVLQGAKGFRESVNKLHDFGDIFFSEEFLEPRPLLKALREEEGCVLLIDEVDKSDHEFESLLLEILSDFQVSIPEIGTVKAQKE
;
A
#
# COMPACT_ATOMS: atom_id res chain seq x y z
N MET A 1 -6.88 22.13 -13.04
CA MET A 1 -5.71 21.77 -12.23
C MET A 1 -4.48 21.66 -13.11
N ALA A 2 -3.31 22.10 -12.65
CA ALA A 2 -2.07 21.89 -13.38
C ALA A 2 -1.73 20.38 -13.31
N SER A 3 -1.25 19.78 -14.40
CA SER A 3 -0.80 18.40 -14.37
C SER A 3 0.42 18.28 -13.44
N ILE A 4 0.61 17.11 -12.81
CA ILE A 4 1.78 16.82 -11.95
C ILE A 4 3.08 17.22 -12.66
N GLU A 5 3.20 16.90 -13.94
CA GLU A 5 4.37 17.25 -14.77
C GLU A 5 4.65 18.76 -14.80
N LYS A 6 3.62 19.61 -14.84
CA LYS A 6 3.80 21.08 -14.81
C LYS A 6 4.24 21.57 -13.44
N ILE A 7 3.73 20.97 -12.37
CA ILE A 7 4.13 21.29 -11.00
C ILE A 7 5.59 20.89 -10.78
N ALA A 8 5.96 19.72 -11.25
CA ALA A 8 7.31 19.17 -11.12
C ALA A 8 8.29 19.64 -12.22
N GLU A 9 7.94 20.65 -13.02
CA GLU A 9 8.80 21.16 -14.10
C GLU A 9 10.10 21.78 -13.56
N SER A 10 10.04 22.44 -12.42
CA SER A 10 11.19 23.06 -11.78
C SER A 10 11.08 23.11 -10.25
N VAL A 11 12.20 23.27 -9.57
CA VAL A 11 12.25 23.49 -8.12
C VAL A 11 11.47 24.74 -7.72
N GLU A 12 11.53 25.80 -8.51
CA GLU A 12 10.84 27.08 -8.30
C GLU A 12 9.30 26.89 -8.36
N THR A 13 8.84 26.09 -9.32
CA THR A 13 7.40 25.80 -9.45
C THR A 13 6.89 25.02 -8.24
N ILE A 14 7.63 23.98 -7.82
CA ILE A 14 7.29 23.21 -6.62
C ILE A 14 7.20 24.11 -5.39
N LYS A 15 8.19 24.99 -5.19
CA LYS A 15 8.22 25.93 -4.06
C LYS A 15 7.00 26.84 -4.08
N THR A 16 6.69 27.41 -5.24
CA THR A 16 5.52 28.29 -5.41
C THR A 16 4.20 27.56 -5.13
N GLU A 17 4.07 26.31 -5.56
CA GLU A 17 2.87 25.51 -5.28
C GLU A 17 2.75 25.17 -3.79
N PHE A 18 3.83 24.82 -3.09
CA PHE A 18 3.82 24.67 -1.64
C PHE A 18 3.37 25.94 -0.91
N GLU A 19 3.84 27.12 -1.34
CA GLU A 19 3.44 28.40 -0.78
C GLU A 19 1.95 28.69 -0.97
N LYS A 20 1.37 28.35 -2.13
CA LYS A 20 -0.08 28.46 -2.39
C LYS A 20 -0.91 27.60 -1.44
N HIS A 21 -0.38 26.46 -1.04
CA HIS A 21 -0.99 25.56 -0.05
C HIS A 21 -0.57 25.88 1.40
N GLN A 22 -0.05 27.10 1.64
CA GLN A 22 0.33 27.63 2.96
C GLN A 22 1.44 26.82 3.68
N TYR A 23 2.27 26.11 2.92
CA TYR A 23 3.42 25.42 3.45
C TYR A 23 4.72 26.20 3.15
N ILE A 24 5.46 26.54 4.21
CA ILE A 24 6.75 27.25 4.06
C ILE A 24 7.81 26.25 3.61
N CYS A 25 8.06 26.22 2.31
CA CYS A 25 8.98 25.28 1.70
C CYS A 25 10.39 25.91 1.57
N SER A 26 11.39 25.25 2.14
CA SER A 26 12.79 25.61 1.90
C SER A 26 13.24 25.14 0.51
N ASP A 27 14.29 25.75 -0.03
CA ASP A 27 14.90 25.32 -1.30
C ASP A 27 15.37 23.85 -1.24
N GLN A 28 15.82 23.40 -0.07
CA GLN A 28 16.22 22.02 0.14
C GLN A 28 15.05 21.05 0.01
N ILE A 29 13.90 21.38 0.61
CA ILE A 29 12.68 20.55 0.53
C ILE A 29 12.15 20.54 -0.91
N ALA A 30 12.06 21.70 -1.56
CA ALA A 30 11.61 21.79 -2.94
C ALA A 30 12.51 21.00 -3.89
N THR A 31 13.83 21.06 -3.70
CA THR A 31 14.79 20.29 -4.47
C THR A 31 14.65 18.79 -4.21
N ALA A 32 14.46 18.37 -2.95
CA ALA A 32 14.24 16.97 -2.61
C ALA A 32 12.97 16.41 -3.28
N VAL A 33 11.87 17.16 -3.25
CA VAL A 33 10.62 16.76 -3.93
C VAL A 33 10.80 16.69 -5.44
N TYR A 34 11.49 17.67 -6.04
CA TYR A 34 11.83 17.66 -7.46
C TYR A 34 12.63 16.41 -7.85
N LEU A 35 13.68 16.11 -7.12
CA LEU A 35 14.54 14.95 -7.38
C LEU A 35 13.79 13.63 -7.14
N ALA A 36 12.99 13.53 -6.09
CA ALA A 36 12.20 12.35 -5.80
C ALA A 36 11.25 12.00 -6.95
N TYR A 37 10.56 13.00 -7.48
CA TYR A 37 9.66 12.83 -8.62
C TYR A 37 10.41 12.36 -9.87
N HIS A 38 11.51 13.03 -10.25
CA HIS A 38 12.23 12.71 -11.49
C HIS A 38 13.05 11.43 -11.42
N LEU A 39 13.56 11.08 -10.23
CA LEU A 39 14.36 9.88 -10.02
C LEU A 39 13.53 8.67 -9.58
N ARG A 40 12.22 8.88 -9.30
CA ARG A 40 11.32 7.85 -8.75
C ARG A 40 11.92 7.24 -7.49
N LYS A 41 12.30 8.08 -6.55
CA LYS A 41 12.89 7.66 -5.27
C LYS A 41 12.13 8.25 -4.09
N PRO A 42 12.02 7.51 -2.98
CA PRO A 42 11.42 8.03 -1.77
C PRO A 42 12.26 9.15 -1.16
N ILE A 43 11.61 9.99 -0.35
CA ILE A 43 12.26 11.03 0.45
C ILE A 43 12.30 10.57 1.90
N LEU A 44 13.49 10.51 2.48
CA LEU A 44 13.65 10.37 3.92
C LEU A 44 13.68 11.74 4.57
N ILE A 45 12.80 11.98 5.55
CA ILE A 45 12.69 13.25 6.25
C ILE A 45 13.00 13.04 7.73
N GLU A 46 14.08 13.65 8.18
CA GLU A 46 14.50 13.62 9.57
C GLU A 46 14.36 15.00 10.21
N GLY A 47 14.18 15.03 11.51
CA GLY A 47 14.11 16.28 12.28
C GLY A 47 13.32 16.15 13.57
N PRO A 48 13.36 17.15 14.46
CA PRO A 48 12.66 17.13 15.73
C PRO A 48 11.15 17.08 15.54
N PRO A 49 10.37 16.67 16.55
CA PRO A 49 8.91 16.72 16.49
C PRO A 49 8.41 18.16 16.31
N GLY A 50 7.29 18.31 15.62
CA GLY A 50 6.63 19.60 15.42
C GLY A 50 7.16 20.48 14.28
N VAL A 51 8.17 20.05 13.51
CA VAL A 51 8.73 20.84 12.39
C VAL A 51 7.96 20.71 11.07
N GLY A 52 6.82 20.02 11.05
CA GLY A 52 5.98 19.92 9.84
C GLY A 52 6.29 18.75 8.91
N LYS A 53 6.99 17.68 9.39
CA LYS A 53 7.30 16.50 8.55
C LYS A 53 6.06 15.86 7.94
N THR A 54 5.05 15.58 8.75
CA THR A 54 3.77 15.00 8.31
C THR A 54 2.99 15.97 7.43
N GLU A 55 3.10 17.26 7.70
CA GLU A 55 2.40 18.32 6.93
C GLU A 55 2.97 18.41 5.50
N LEU A 56 4.25 18.15 5.30
CA LEU A 56 4.83 18.08 3.96
C LEU A 56 4.11 17.06 3.08
N ALA A 57 3.86 15.85 3.59
CA ALA A 57 3.17 14.80 2.84
C ALA A 57 1.72 15.18 2.50
N LYS A 58 1.00 15.81 3.44
CA LYS A 58 -0.36 16.29 3.21
C LYS A 58 -0.38 17.38 2.14
N THR A 59 0.49 18.38 2.28
CA THR A 59 0.56 19.46 1.31
C THR A 59 0.98 18.96 -0.07
N ALA A 60 1.91 17.99 -0.15
CA ALA A 60 2.28 17.35 -1.41
C ALA A 60 1.09 16.60 -2.04
N SER A 61 0.28 15.91 -1.24
CA SER A 61 -0.96 15.24 -1.70
C SER A 61 -1.95 16.26 -2.29
N GLU A 62 -2.19 17.35 -1.61
CA GLU A 62 -3.07 18.43 -2.08
C GLU A 62 -2.53 19.11 -3.35
N MET A 63 -1.24 19.44 -3.36
CA MET A 63 -0.56 20.11 -4.47
C MET A 63 -0.60 19.26 -5.75
N PHE A 64 -0.36 17.96 -5.63
CA PHE A 64 -0.38 17.04 -6.77
C PHE A 64 -1.78 16.49 -7.09
N ASP A 65 -2.79 16.81 -6.29
CA ASP A 65 -4.17 16.28 -6.40
C ASP A 65 -4.19 14.74 -6.36
N LEU A 66 -3.41 14.18 -5.44
CA LEU A 66 -3.28 12.74 -5.23
C LEU A 66 -3.82 12.33 -3.87
N SER A 67 -4.30 11.10 -3.75
CA SER A 67 -4.70 10.54 -2.46
C SER A 67 -3.51 10.44 -1.51
N LEU A 68 -3.73 10.74 -0.22
CA LEU A 68 -2.75 10.52 0.84
C LEU A 68 -3.01 9.18 1.52
N ILE A 69 -2.08 8.26 1.39
CA ILE A 69 -2.12 7.00 2.12
C ILE A 69 -1.07 7.03 3.23
N ARG A 70 -1.50 6.80 4.47
CA ARG A 70 -0.61 6.83 5.63
C ARG A 70 -0.40 5.44 6.21
N LEU A 71 0.86 5.08 6.36
CA LEU A 71 1.32 3.94 7.15
C LEU A 71 2.02 4.47 8.40
N GLN A 72 1.44 4.20 9.56
CA GLN A 72 2.05 4.50 10.86
C GLN A 72 2.84 3.29 11.31
N CYS A 73 4.18 3.40 11.42
CA CYS A 73 5.01 2.35 11.96
C CYS A 73 4.93 2.32 13.50
N TYR A 74 5.01 1.14 14.07
CA TYR A 74 5.04 0.89 15.50
C TYR A 74 5.78 -0.43 15.78
N GLU A 75 6.27 -0.61 16.98
CA GLU A 75 6.98 -1.82 17.39
C GLU A 75 6.11 -3.08 17.18
N GLY A 76 6.60 -4.06 16.43
CA GLY A 76 5.87 -5.27 16.07
C GLY A 76 4.90 -5.11 14.88
N LEU A 77 5.06 -4.05 14.07
CA LEU A 77 4.43 -3.97 12.76
C LEU A 77 5.09 -4.99 11.85
N ASP A 78 4.33 -5.94 11.38
CA ASP A 78 4.77 -6.99 10.47
C ASP A 78 4.22 -6.78 9.04
N GLU A 79 4.73 -7.58 8.12
CA GLU A 79 4.34 -7.58 6.71
C GLU A 79 2.83 -7.73 6.54
N SER A 80 2.20 -8.66 7.27
CA SER A 80 0.77 -8.94 7.15
C SER A 80 -0.10 -7.75 7.55
N LYS A 81 0.34 -6.94 8.51
CA LYS A 81 -0.41 -5.74 8.94
C LYS A 81 -0.19 -4.53 8.04
N ALA A 82 0.90 -4.50 7.28
CA ALA A 82 1.25 -3.38 6.43
C ALA A 82 0.78 -3.57 4.98
N ILE A 83 0.77 -4.82 4.47
CA ILE A 83 0.43 -5.13 3.09
C ILE A 83 -1.03 -5.54 2.96
N TYR A 84 -1.46 -6.61 3.65
CA TYR A 84 -2.82 -7.12 3.56
C TYR A 84 -3.23 -7.92 4.80
N GLU A 85 -4.52 -8.16 4.92
CA GLU A 85 -5.10 -9.05 5.92
C GLU A 85 -6.21 -9.88 5.28
N TRP A 86 -6.30 -11.16 5.64
CA TRP A 86 -7.41 -11.99 5.20
C TRP A 86 -8.68 -11.68 5.99
N LYS A 87 -9.80 -11.53 5.29
CA LYS A 87 -11.14 -11.32 5.88
C LYS A 87 -11.68 -12.62 6.49
N TYR A 88 -11.01 -13.14 7.51
CA TYR A 88 -11.37 -14.43 8.15
C TYR A 88 -12.83 -14.49 8.58
N GLY A 89 -13.42 -13.41 9.08
CA GLY A 89 -14.82 -13.33 9.43
C GLY A 89 -15.74 -13.57 8.23
N LYS A 90 -15.40 -13.02 7.06
CA LYS A 90 -16.11 -13.23 5.82
C LYS A 90 -15.95 -14.69 5.34
N GLN A 91 -14.73 -15.23 5.39
CA GLN A 91 -14.47 -16.62 5.04
C GLN A 91 -15.28 -17.58 5.91
N LEU A 92 -15.33 -17.35 7.23
CA LEU A 92 -16.10 -18.16 8.15
C LEU A 92 -17.62 -18.09 7.86
N LEU A 93 -18.13 -16.88 7.60
CA LEU A 93 -19.54 -16.70 7.23
C LEU A 93 -19.88 -17.46 5.94
N TYR A 94 -19.05 -17.32 4.91
CA TYR A 94 -19.24 -18.03 3.65
C TYR A 94 -19.17 -19.56 3.84
N THR A 95 -18.24 -20.04 4.66
CA THR A 95 -18.15 -21.48 5.01
C THR A 95 -19.44 -21.98 5.66
N GLN A 96 -20.03 -21.20 6.56
CA GLN A 96 -21.28 -21.57 7.19
C GLN A 96 -22.46 -21.59 6.21
N VAL A 97 -22.56 -20.57 5.34
CA VAL A 97 -23.62 -20.47 4.33
C VAL A 97 -23.51 -21.59 3.28
N LEU A 98 -22.27 -21.94 2.92
CA LEU A 98 -21.98 -22.96 1.91
C LEU A 98 -21.99 -24.39 2.48
N LYS A 99 -22.17 -24.58 3.78
CA LYS A 99 -22.12 -25.90 4.42
C LYS A 99 -23.08 -26.90 3.76
N ASP A 100 -24.32 -26.48 3.51
CA ASP A 100 -25.31 -27.33 2.89
C ASP A 100 -24.96 -27.63 1.41
N ALA A 101 -24.41 -26.67 0.69
CA ALA A 101 -23.92 -26.85 -0.67
C ALA A 101 -22.67 -27.74 -0.74
N LEU A 102 -21.78 -27.65 0.24
CA LEU A 102 -20.64 -28.53 0.37
C LEU A 102 -21.05 -30.00 0.60
N ASP A 103 -22.08 -30.22 1.40
CA ASP A 103 -22.64 -31.55 1.61
C ASP A 103 -23.19 -32.17 0.29
N GLU A 104 -23.85 -31.38 -0.56
CA GLU A 104 -24.27 -31.81 -1.89
C GLU A 104 -23.10 -32.14 -2.81
N VAL A 105 -22.06 -31.31 -2.83
CA VAL A 105 -20.86 -31.53 -3.63
C VAL A 105 -20.09 -32.77 -3.18
N LEU A 106 -20.04 -33.03 -1.88
CA LEU A 106 -19.37 -34.19 -1.30
C LEU A 106 -20.17 -35.51 -1.44
N GLN A 107 -21.51 -35.47 -1.57
CA GLN A 107 -22.36 -36.66 -1.73
C GLN A 107 -21.98 -37.52 -2.94
N GLY A 108 -21.32 -36.99 -3.97
CA GLY A 108 -20.84 -37.75 -5.12
C GLY A 108 -19.40 -38.27 -4.99
N ALA A 109 -18.70 -37.96 -3.91
CA ALA A 109 -17.27 -38.33 -3.76
C ALA A 109 -17.10 -39.79 -3.30
N LYS A 110 -16.33 -40.59 -4.06
CA LYS A 110 -16.00 -41.98 -3.74
C LYS A 110 -14.69 -42.05 -2.96
N GLY A 111 -14.73 -41.61 -1.69
CA GLY A 111 -13.62 -41.76 -0.76
C GLY A 111 -12.90 -40.43 -0.44
N PHE A 112 -12.03 -40.50 0.58
CA PHE A 112 -11.35 -39.34 1.17
C PHE A 112 -10.56 -38.48 0.17
N ARG A 113 -9.82 -39.11 -0.74
CA ARG A 113 -9.02 -38.37 -1.75
C ARG A 113 -9.86 -37.52 -2.69
N GLU A 114 -10.99 -38.07 -3.15
CA GLU A 114 -11.89 -37.33 -4.05
C GLU A 114 -12.59 -36.20 -3.31
N SER A 115 -12.96 -36.40 -2.05
CA SER A 115 -13.50 -35.35 -1.19
C SER A 115 -12.49 -34.21 -0.97
N VAL A 116 -11.22 -34.55 -0.72
CA VAL A 116 -10.15 -33.56 -0.55
C VAL A 116 -9.91 -32.78 -1.84
N ASN A 117 -9.87 -33.42 -2.99
CA ASN A 117 -9.70 -32.71 -4.28
C ASN A 117 -10.85 -31.74 -4.56
N LYS A 118 -12.10 -32.15 -4.31
CA LYS A 118 -13.25 -31.26 -4.43
C LYS A 118 -13.19 -30.10 -3.45
N LEU A 119 -12.69 -30.30 -2.23
CA LEU A 119 -12.52 -29.22 -1.25
C LEU A 119 -11.37 -28.28 -1.63
N HIS A 120 -10.33 -28.75 -2.32
CA HIS A 120 -9.27 -27.87 -2.84
C HIS A 120 -9.80 -26.83 -3.83
N ASP A 121 -10.70 -27.24 -4.73
CA ASP A 121 -11.32 -26.34 -5.69
C ASP A 121 -12.13 -25.23 -4.99
N PHE A 122 -12.65 -25.48 -3.78
CA PHE A 122 -13.31 -24.47 -2.94
C PHE A 122 -12.34 -23.69 -2.07
N GLY A 123 -11.20 -24.28 -1.68
CA GLY A 123 -10.18 -23.64 -0.84
C GLY A 123 -9.58 -22.41 -1.52
N ASP A 124 -9.30 -22.50 -2.81
CA ASP A 124 -8.69 -21.42 -3.58
C ASP A 124 -9.59 -20.16 -3.67
N ILE A 125 -10.91 -20.35 -3.58
CA ILE A 125 -11.86 -19.22 -3.55
C ILE A 125 -11.65 -18.35 -2.31
N PHE A 126 -11.39 -18.93 -1.15
CA PHE A 126 -11.23 -18.21 0.11
C PHE A 126 -9.93 -17.42 0.21
N PHE A 127 -8.93 -17.79 -0.59
CA PHE A 127 -7.66 -17.08 -0.71
C PHE A 127 -7.57 -16.25 -1.99
N SER A 128 -8.70 -15.79 -2.48
CA SER A 128 -8.79 -14.87 -3.61
C SER A 128 -8.80 -13.41 -3.16
N GLU A 129 -8.61 -12.50 -4.10
CA GLU A 129 -8.65 -11.05 -3.87
C GLU A 129 -9.94 -10.57 -3.18
N GLU A 130 -11.05 -11.26 -3.36
CA GLU A 130 -12.34 -10.93 -2.74
C GLU A 130 -12.30 -11.00 -1.21
N PHE A 131 -11.48 -11.89 -0.67
CA PHE A 131 -11.30 -12.09 0.77
C PHE A 131 -10.08 -11.38 1.34
N LEU A 132 -9.34 -10.65 0.50
CA LEU A 132 -8.20 -9.86 0.92
C LEU A 132 -8.65 -8.45 1.31
N GLU A 133 -8.20 -7.96 2.47
CA GLU A 133 -8.32 -6.57 2.90
C GLU A 133 -6.99 -5.87 2.66
N PRO A 134 -6.85 -4.99 1.66
CA PRO A 134 -5.60 -4.31 1.43
C PRO A 134 -5.28 -3.34 2.58
N ARG A 135 -4.06 -3.39 3.07
CA ARG A 135 -3.48 -2.48 4.04
C ARG A 135 -2.72 -1.35 3.32
N PRO A 136 -2.18 -0.34 4.02
CA PRO A 136 -1.67 0.88 3.37
C PRO A 136 -0.68 0.67 2.22
N LEU A 137 0.26 -0.29 2.34
CA LEU A 137 1.23 -0.53 1.26
C LEU A 137 0.57 -1.09 0.00
N LEU A 138 -0.30 -2.08 0.14
CA LEU A 138 -1.01 -2.65 -1.00
C LEU A 138 -2.03 -1.66 -1.58
N LYS A 139 -2.68 -0.83 -0.75
CA LYS A 139 -3.53 0.27 -1.23
C LYS A 139 -2.75 1.22 -2.12
N ALA A 140 -1.55 1.62 -1.67
CA ALA A 140 -0.70 2.53 -2.43
C ALA A 140 -0.31 1.95 -3.80
N LEU A 141 0.05 0.66 -3.85
CA LEU A 141 0.37 0.00 -5.12
C LEU A 141 -0.84 -0.11 -6.07
N ARG A 142 -2.06 -0.17 -5.54
CA ARG A 142 -3.29 -0.31 -6.33
C ARG A 142 -3.93 1.01 -6.76
N GLU A 143 -3.41 2.15 -6.32
CA GLU A 143 -3.94 3.46 -6.73
C GLU A 143 -3.68 3.72 -8.22
N GLU A 144 -4.74 3.81 -9.00
CA GLU A 144 -4.68 3.97 -10.47
C GLU A 144 -4.01 5.28 -10.89
N GLU A 145 -4.33 6.35 -10.20
CA GLU A 145 -3.75 7.69 -10.46
C GLU A 145 -2.41 7.92 -9.73
N GLY A 146 -1.97 6.96 -8.92
CA GLY A 146 -0.87 7.11 -7.99
C GLY A 146 -1.32 7.76 -6.67
N CYS A 147 -0.41 7.82 -5.70
CA CYS A 147 -0.70 8.41 -4.39
C CYS A 147 0.56 9.02 -3.77
N VAL A 148 0.36 9.83 -2.74
CA VAL A 148 1.43 10.16 -1.80
C VAL A 148 1.38 9.17 -0.65
N LEU A 149 2.38 8.30 -0.56
CA LEU A 149 2.52 7.35 0.55
C LEU A 149 3.36 7.98 1.65
N LEU A 150 2.75 8.24 2.80
CA LEU A 150 3.43 8.68 4.01
C LEU A 150 3.73 7.49 4.92
N ILE A 151 5.00 7.16 5.10
CA ILE A 151 5.47 6.18 6.07
C ILE A 151 5.98 6.97 7.28
N ASP A 152 5.23 6.93 8.38
CA ASP A 152 5.48 7.74 9.57
C ASP A 152 6.12 6.88 10.68
N GLU A 153 7.07 7.48 11.41
CA GLU A 153 7.79 6.83 12.51
C GLU A 153 8.50 5.52 12.08
N VAL A 154 9.15 5.54 10.91
CA VAL A 154 9.87 4.37 10.36
C VAL A 154 10.96 3.84 11.30
N ASP A 155 11.50 4.69 12.17
CA ASP A 155 12.47 4.34 13.21
C ASP A 155 11.94 3.38 14.29
N LYS A 156 10.64 3.13 14.32
CA LYS A 156 10.00 2.14 15.21
C LYS A 156 9.81 0.77 14.56
N SER A 157 10.11 0.63 13.28
CA SER A 157 10.05 -0.65 12.60
C SER A 157 11.28 -1.51 12.91
N ASP A 158 11.14 -2.81 12.73
CA ASP A 158 12.26 -3.74 12.80
C ASP A 158 12.98 -3.85 11.45
N HIS A 159 14.15 -4.51 11.46
CA HIS A 159 14.97 -4.67 10.25
C HIS A 159 14.32 -5.50 9.16
N GLU A 160 13.44 -6.46 9.52
CA GLU A 160 12.73 -7.28 8.54
C GLU A 160 11.76 -6.41 7.75
N PHE A 161 11.02 -5.57 8.47
CA PHE A 161 10.08 -4.63 7.86
C PHE A 161 10.79 -3.52 7.06
N GLU A 162 11.93 -3.01 7.52
CA GLU A 162 12.74 -2.07 6.75
C GLU A 162 13.21 -2.68 5.42
N SER A 163 13.61 -3.94 5.42
CA SER A 163 14.02 -4.66 4.20
C SER A 163 12.87 -4.79 3.21
N LEU A 164 11.67 -5.12 3.69
CA LEU A 164 10.44 -5.15 2.90
C LEU A 164 10.11 -3.78 2.30
N LEU A 165 10.21 -2.71 3.09
CA LEU A 165 9.99 -1.34 2.59
C LEU A 165 10.96 -0.99 1.47
N LEU A 166 12.24 -1.34 1.61
CA LEU A 166 13.25 -1.08 0.59
C LEU A 166 12.93 -1.83 -0.71
N GLU A 167 12.47 -3.07 -0.64
CA GLU A 167 12.03 -3.84 -1.81
C GLU A 167 10.83 -3.16 -2.50
N ILE A 168 9.79 -2.85 -1.74
CA ILE A 168 8.57 -2.22 -2.28
C ILE A 168 8.89 -0.84 -2.91
N LEU A 169 9.70 -0.02 -2.23
CA LEU A 169 10.06 1.32 -2.69
C LEU A 169 11.08 1.33 -3.84
N SER A 170 11.81 0.22 -4.06
CA SER A 170 12.74 0.09 -5.18
C SER A 170 12.05 -0.39 -6.45
N ASP A 171 11.23 -1.42 -6.32
CA ASP A 171 10.66 -2.17 -7.44
C ASP A 171 9.17 -1.87 -7.68
N PHE A 172 8.56 -1.09 -6.80
CA PHE A 172 7.13 -0.74 -6.83
C PHE A 172 6.22 -1.96 -6.98
N GLN A 173 6.57 -3.04 -6.27
CA GLN A 173 5.84 -4.29 -6.29
C GLN A 173 5.90 -5.01 -4.95
N VAL A 174 4.98 -5.95 -4.74
CA VAL A 174 5.00 -6.88 -3.61
C VAL A 174 4.48 -8.24 -4.04
N SER A 175 5.04 -9.31 -3.51
CA SER A 175 4.59 -10.67 -3.76
C SER A 175 3.71 -11.16 -2.62
N ILE A 176 2.49 -11.55 -2.94
CA ILE A 176 1.53 -12.15 -2.02
C ILE A 176 1.44 -13.64 -2.37
N PRO A 177 1.76 -14.57 -1.46
CA PRO A 177 1.92 -15.99 -1.78
C PRO A 177 0.76 -16.61 -2.56
N GLU A 178 -0.49 -16.28 -2.19
CA GLU A 178 -1.69 -16.89 -2.78
C GLU A 178 -2.20 -16.16 -4.03
N ILE A 179 -1.80 -14.90 -4.24
CA ILE A 179 -2.29 -14.05 -5.32
C ILE A 179 -1.23 -13.84 -6.40
N GLY A 180 0.04 -13.89 -6.00
CA GLY A 180 1.17 -13.56 -6.87
C GLY A 180 1.69 -12.14 -6.70
N THR A 181 2.43 -11.65 -7.68
CA THR A 181 3.08 -10.33 -7.60
C THR A 181 2.11 -9.22 -8.02
N VAL A 182 1.89 -8.29 -7.11
CA VAL A 182 1.15 -7.04 -7.36
C VAL A 182 2.16 -5.93 -7.63
N LYS A 183 2.04 -5.29 -8.78
CA LYS A 183 2.85 -4.13 -9.18
C LYS A 183 2.07 -2.85 -9.05
N ALA A 184 2.76 -1.75 -8.83
CA ALA A 184 2.14 -0.43 -8.85
C ALA A 184 1.47 -0.17 -10.20
N GLN A 185 0.29 0.45 -10.15
CA GLN A 185 -0.43 0.88 -11.36
C GLN A 185 0.26 2.09 -11.99
N LYS A 186 0.86 2.93 -11.15
CA LYS A 186 1.63 4.10 -11.55
C LYS A 186 2.87 4.25 -10.65
N GLU A 187 4.03 4.40 -11.28
CA GLU A 187 5.32 4.60 -10.61
C GLU A 187 5.66 6.10 -10.45
#